data_06f754c209c808069bce49eb75f2006e
#
_entry.id   06f754c209c808069bce49eb75f2006e
#
_cell.length_a   1.000
_cell.length_b   1.000
_cell.length_c   1.000
_cell.angle_alpha   90.00
_cell.angle_beta   90.00
_cell.angle_gamma   90.00
#
_symmetry.space_group_name_H-M   'P 1'
#
loop_
_entity.id
_entity.type
_entity.pdbx_description
1 polymer ?
#
loop_
_entity_poly.entity_id
_entity_poly.type
_entity_poly.pdbx_seq_one_letter_code
_entity_poly.pdbx_strand_id
1 'polypeptide(L)'
;MVEFVLVSTLLLFLFLGIIQVGLVLHVRNTLAANAAEGARHGANLGVEPADGGPYAQRLIAETIPGRSDATCAGGQVDGPGGVPLVEVTCEVRVPLSLLPFGGGVTVHVTGHAVKETP
;
A
#
# COMPACT_ATOMS: atom_id res chain seq x y z
N MET A 1 1.89 18.17 -40.93
CA MET A 1 1.28 18.96 -39.81
C MET A 1 0.34 18.13 -38.98
N VAL A 2 -0.65 17.49 -39.60
CA VAL A 2 -1.62 16.64 -38.87
C VAL A 2 -0.94 15.45 -38.22
N GLU A 3 0.00 14.81 -38.90
CA GLU A 3 0.76 13.68 -38.36
C GLU A 3 1.55 14.09 -37.11
N PHE A 4 2.17 15.24 -37.11
CA PHE A 4 2.91 15.76 -35.97
C PHE A 4 2.01 15.95 -34.75
N VAL A 5 0.83 16.53 -34.95
CA VAL A 5 -0.12 16.75 -33.87
C VAL A 5 -0.63 15.41 -33.31
N LEU A 6 -0.93 14.45 -34.18
CA LEU A 6 -1.40 13.13 -33.80
C LEU A 6 -0.36 12.40 -32.96
N VAL A 7 0.89 12.36 -33.44
CA VAL A 7 1.99 11.68 -32.74
C VAL A 7 2.25 12.36 -31.40
N SER A 8 2.26 13.69 -31.35
CA SER A 8 2.49 14.44 -30.13
C SER A 8 1.40 14.15 -29.08
N THR A 9 0.15 14.12 -29.52
CA THR A 9 -0.97 13.80 -28.63
C THR A 9 -0.87 12.38 -28.09
N LEU A 10 -0.54 11.43 -28.96
CA LEU A 10 -0.37 10.04 -28.56
C LEU A 10 0.77 9.89 -27.53
N LEU A 11 1.90 10.55 -27.77
CA LEU A 11 3.04 10.51 -26.86
C LEU A 11 2.70 11.15 -25.52
N LEU A 12 1.91 12.20 -25.53
CA LEU A 12 1.47 12.86 -24.29
C LEU A 12 0.61 11.90 -23.46
N PHE A 13 -0.35 11.23 -24.08
CA PHE A 13 -1.19 10.27 -23.38
C PHE A 13 -0.38 9.10 -22.85
N LEU A 14 0.57 8.60 -23.64
CA LEU A 14 1.46 7.52 -23.21
C LEU A 14 2.28 7.94 -22.00
N PHE A 15 2.84 9.14 -22.03
CA PHE A 15 3.65 9.69 -20.93
C PHE A 15 2.83 9.83 -19.65
N LEU A 16 1.62 10.37 -19.77
CA LEU A 16 0.71 10.49 -18.63
C LEU A 16 0.34 9.12 -18.05
N GLY A 17 0.12 8.13 -18.91
CA GLY A 17 -0.17 6.78 -18.49
C GLY A 17 0.98 6.16 -17.70
N ILE A 18 2.21 6.37 -18.13
CA ILE A 18 3.40 5.87 -17.45
C ILE A 18 3.53 6.52 -16.06
N ILE A 19 3.29 7.83 -15.97
CA ILE A 19 3.31 8.53 -14.69
C ILE A 19 2.26 7.95 -13.74
N GLN A 20 1.06 7.69 -14.23
CA GLN A 20 -0.02 7.12 -13.41
C GLN A 20 0.35 5.75 -12.85
N VAL A 21 0.90 4.87 -13.69
CA VAL A 21 1.36 3.55 -13.25
C VAL A 21 2.48 3.69 -12.22
N GLY A 22 3.41 4.60 -12.46
CA GLY A 22 4.50 4.86 -11.51
C GLY A 22 4.01 5.32 -10.16
N LEU A 23 3.00 6.19 -10.13
CA LEU A 23 2.41 6.67 -8.87
C LEU A 23 1.72 5.54 -8.10
N VAL A 24 0.96 4.70 -8.80
CA VAL A 24 0.29 3.55 -8.17
C VAL A 24 1.32 2.59 -7.57
N LEU A 25 2.38 2.29 -8.32
CA LEU A 25 3.45 1.41 -7.83
C LEU A 25 4.18 2.02 -6.63
N HIS A 26 4.42 3.34 -6.66
CA HIS A 26 5.06 4.03 -5.55
C HIS A 26 4.21 3.94 -4.27
N VAL A 27 2.92 4.21 -4.39
CA VAL A 27 1.99 4.11 -3.26
C VAL A 27 1.96 2.68 -2.75
N ARG A 28 1.87 1.70 -3.64
CA ARG A 28 1.85 0.29 -3.27
C ARG A 28 3.11 -0.11 -2.51
N ASN A 29 4.27 0.29 -3.00
CA ASN A 29 5.55 -0.05 -2.35
C ASN A 29 5.68 0.57 -0.97
N THR A 30 5.27 1.85 -0.84
CA THR A 30 5.29 2.54 0.46
C THR A 30 4.30 1.90 1.42
N LEU A 31 3.11 1.57 0.94
CA LEU A 31 2.08 0.92 1.73
C LEU A 31 2.56 -0.46 2.22
N ALA A 32 3.20 -1.24 1.33
CA ALA A 32 3.74 -2.54 1.68
C ALA A 32 4.83 -2.44 2.75
N ALA A 33 5.70 -1.44 2.64
CA ALA A 33 6.75 -1.20 3.63
C ALA A 33 6.15 -0.87 4.99
N ASN A 34 5.12 -0.03 5.01
CA ASN A 34 4.45 0.36 6.26
C ASN A 34 3.67 -0.82 6.87
N ALA A 35 3.06 -1.65 6.03
CA ALA A 35 2.39 -2.86 6.50
C ALA A 35 3.40 -3.84 7.13
N ALA A 36 4.56 -3.98 6.52
CA ALA A 36 5.62 -4.84 7.04
C ALA A 36 6.14 -4.32 8.39
N GLU A 37 6.32 -3.01 8.52
CA GLU A 37 6.73 -2.42 9.80
C GLU A 37 5.66 -2.61 10.87
N GLY A 38 4.39 -2.46 10.48
CA GLY A 38 3.27 -2.73 11.39
C GLY A 38 3.27 -4.18 11.87
N ALA A 39 3.51 -5.12 10.95
CA ALA A 39 3.60 -6.54 11.28
C ALA A 39 4.76 -6.81 12.26
N ARG A 40 5.90 -6.18 12.03
CA ARG A 40 7.06 -6.29 12.94
C ARG A 40 6.73 -5.74 14.32
N HIS A 41 6.05 -4.60 14.37
CA HIS A 41 5.64 -4.01 15.65
C HIS A 41 4.71 -4.95 16.41
N GLY A 42 3.69 -5.49 15.73
CA GLY A 42 2.75 -6.43 16.33
C GLY A 42 3.39 -7.77 16.69
N ALA A 43 4.51 -8.11 16.06
CA ALA A 43 5.24 -9.35 16.33
C ALA A 43 6.19 -9.26 17.53
N ASN A 44 6.45 -8.05 18.03
CA ASN A 44 7.34 -7.85 19.17
C ASN A 44 6.80 -8.53 20.41
N LEU A 45 7.72 -8.96 21.26
CA LEU A 45 7.38 -9.60 22.52
C LEU A 45 6.59 -8.64 23.41
N GLY A 46 5.45 -9.09 23.90
CA GLY A 46 4.60 -8.28 24.79
C GLY A 46 3.68 -7.32 24.06
N VAL A 47 3.66 -7.32 22.74
CA VAL A 47 2.77 -6.49 21.94
C VAL A 47 1.64 -7.34 21.36
N GLU A 48 0.43 -6.83 21.40
CA GLU A 48 -0.72 -7.52 20.79
C GLU A 48 -0.58 -7.52 19.26
N PRO A 49 -0.78 -8.66 18.60
CA PRO A 49 -0.72 -8.71 17.14
C PRO A 49 -1.66 -7.73 16.44
N ALA A 50 -2.83 -7.50 17.03
CA ALA A 50 -3.81 -6.54 16.47
C ALA A 50 -3.30 -5.09 16.46
N ASP A 51 -2.33 -4.76 17.32
CA ASP A 51 -1.77 -3.40 17.38
C ASP A 51 -0.93 -3.07 16.14
N GLY A 52 -0.54 -4.06 15.37
CA GLY A 52 0.19 -3.85 14.11
C GLY A 52 -0.60 -3.05 13.09
N GLY A 53 -1.92 -3.24 13.03
CA GLY A 53 -2.78 -2.51 12.11
C GLY A 53 -2.78 -0.99 12.36
N PRO A 54 -3.17 -0.55 13.56
CA PRO A 54 -3.13 0.88 13.91
C PRO A 54 -1.73 1.50 13.77
N TYR A 55 -0.70 0.75 14.11
CA TYR A 55 0.68 1.22 13.95
C TYR A 55 1.02 1.49 12.48
N ALA A 56 0.69 0.55 11.61
CA ALA A 56 0.91 0.70 10.17
C ALA A 56 0.10 1.88 9.62
N GLN A 57 -1.14 2.03 10.05
CA GLN A 57 -2.01 3.12 9.62
C GLN A 57 -1.43 4.48 9.99
N ARG A 58 -0.85 4.60 11.17
CA ARG A 58 -0.17 5.82 11.60
C ARG A 58 1.05 6.11 10.74
N LEU A 59 1.85 5.09 10.41
CA LEU A 59 3.00 5.25 9.53
C LEU A 59 2.59 5.73 8.14
N ILE A 60 1.50 5.20 7.61
CA ILE A 60 0.99 5.61 6.30
C ILE A 60 0.59 7.08 6.33
N ALA A 61 -0.09 7.51 7.39
CA ALA A 61 -0.50 8.90 7.53
C ALA A 61 0.70 9.85 7.58
N GLU A 62 1.82 9.40 8.14
CA GLU A 62 3.05 10.20 8.23
C GLU A 62 3.86 10.19 6.92
N THR A 63 3.89 9.06 6.20
CA THR A 63 4.73 8.91 5.02
C THR A 63 4.04 9.31 3.73
N ILE A 64 2.71 9.24 3.68
CA ILE A 64 1.95 9.61 2.48
C ILE A 64 0.99 10.74 2.88
N PRO A 65 1.36 12.00 2.66
CA PRO A 65 0.51 13.14 3.03
C PRO A 65 -0.84 13.07 2.36
N GLY A 66 -1.90 13.35 3.13
CA GLY A 66 -3.25 13.35 2.60
C GLY A 66 -3.90 11.99 2.46
N ARG A 67 -3.25 10.93 2.94
CA ARG A 67 -3.78 9.56 2.87
C ARG A 67 -4.35 9.10 4.21
N SER A 68 -5.25 9.88 4.75
CA SER A 68 -5.97 9.52 5.96
C SER A 68 -7.05 8.46 5.72
N ASP A 69 -7.35 8.17 4.46
CA ASP A 69 -8.33 7.17 4.05
C ASP A 69 -7.78 5.74 4.03
N ALA A 70 -6.48 5.58 4.26
CA ALA A 70 -5.87 4.26 4.35
C ALA A 70 -6.39 3.51 5.58
N THR A 71 -6.73 2.24 5.41
CA THR A 71 -7.18 1.38 6.50
C THR A 71 -6.26 0.18 6.63
N CYS A 72 -5.87 -0.13 7.85
CA CYS A 72 -5.02 -1.29 8.14
C CYS A 72 -5.64 -2.11 9.25
N ALA A 73 -5.54 -3.43 9.12
CA ALA A 73 -5.97 -4.36 10.15
C ALA A 73 -4.84 -5.35 10.41
N GLY A 74 -4.61 -5.65 11.68
CA GLY A 74 -3.59 -6.59 12.09
C GLY A 74 -4.17 -7.76 12.87
N GLY A 75 -3.50 -8.87 12.86
CA GLY A 75 -3.90 -10.03 13.62
C GLY A 75 -2.85 -11.13 13.54
N GLN A 76 -3.07 -12.19 14.30
CA GLN A 76 -2.19 -13.35 14.28
C GLN A 76 -2.77 -14.42 13.37
N VAL A 77 -1.93 -15.00 12.55
CA VAL A 77 -2.30 -16.11 11.66
C VAL A 77 -1.29 -17.22 11.81
N ASP A 78 -1.68 -18.43 11.47
CA ASP A 78 -0.76 -19.57 11.50
C ASP A 78 -0.02 -19.67 10.17
N GLY A 79 1.31 -19.65 10.25
CA GLY A 79 2.17 -19.83 9.10
C GLY A 79 2.49 -21.28 8.82
N PRO A 80 3.35 -21.54 7.82
CA PRO A 80 3.81 -22.88 7.52
C PRO A 80 4.44 -23.56 8.73
N GLY A 81 4.08 -24.81 8.98
CA GLY A 81 4.58 -25.55 10.13
C GLY A 81 4.02 -25.11 11.47
N GLY A 82 2.91 -24.36 11.48
CA GLY A 82 2.29 -23.89 12.72
C GLY A 82 2.99 -22.73 13.39
N VAL A 83 3.92 -22.07 12.69
CA VAL A 83 4.63 -20.89 13.21
C VAL A 83 3.66 -19.71 13.31
N PRO A 84 3.53 -19.06 14.48
CA PRO A 84 2.64 -17.90 14.58
C PRO A 84 3.21 -16.71 13.84
N LEU A 85 2.41 -16.13 12.96
CA LEU A 85 2.76 -14.94 12.19
C LEU A 85 1.82 -13.81 12.54
N VAL A 86 2.33 -12.60 12.51
CA VAL A 86 1.50 -11.40 12.55
C VAL A 86 1.30 -10.94 11.11
N GLU A 87 0.05 -10.79 10.73
CA GLU A 87 -0.32 -10.32 9.40
C GLU A 87 -0.96 -8.95 9.53
N VAL A 88 -0.47 -7.99 8.76
CA VAL A 88 -1.08 -6.67 8.67
C VAL A 88 -1.48 -6.46 7.22
N THR A 89 -2.76 -6.22 7.00
CA THR A 89 -3.29 -5.91 5.67
C THR A 89 -3.68 -4.45 5.64
N CYS A 90 -3.16 -3.72 4.67
CA CYS A 90 -3.46 -2.32 4.47
C CYS A 90 -4.09 -2.10 3.11
N GLU A 91 -5.00 -1.16 3.06
CA GLU A 91 -5.77 -0.84 1.87
C GLU A 91 -5.88 0.67 1.72
N VAL A 92 -5.65 1.18 0.51
CA VAL A 92 -5.84 2.58 0.20
C VAL A 92 -6.37 2.71 -1.23
N ARG A 93 -7.23 3.69 -1.42
CA ARG A 93 -7.75 3.99 -2.76
C ARG A 93 -6.91 5.11 -3.39
N VAL A 94 -6.35 4.83 -4.55
CA VAL A 94 -5.59 5.82 -5.32
C VAL A 94 -6.48 6.32 -6.45
N PRO A 95 -6.88 7.61 -6.42
CA PRO A 95 -7.69 8.15 -7.51
C PRO A 95 -6.84 8.34 -8.77
N LEU A 96 -7.40 7.94 -9.91
CA LEU A 96 -6.78 8.13 -11.22
C LEU A 96 -7.34 9.40 -11.86
N SER A 97 -7.04 10.53 -11.23
CA SER A 97 -7.62 11.82 -11.61
C SER A 97 -7.14 12.34 -12.97
N LEU A 98 -6.03 11.82 -13.49
CA LEU A 98 -5.49 12.21 -14.78
C LEU A 98 -6.15 11.50 -15.96
N LEU A 99 -6.93 10.46 -15.71
CA LEU A 99 -7.64 9.73 -16.75
C LEU A 99 -9.06 10.26 -16.88
N PRO A 100 -9.56 10.39 -18.14
CA PRO A 100 -10.91 10.92 -18.37
C PRO A 100 -12.03 9.99 -17.92
N PHE A 101 -11.70 8.75 -17.61
CA PHE A 101 -12.70 7.75 -17.19
C PHE A 101 -13.11 7.91 -15.73
N GLY A 102 -12.37 8.69 -14.96
CA GLY A 102 -12.60 8.80 -13.53
C GLY A 102 -12.25 7.50 -12.80
N GLY A 103 -12.73 7.38 -11.57
CA GLY A 103 -12.51 6.20 -10.76
C GLY A 103 -11.17 6.17 -10.07
N GLY A 104 -10.80 5.02 -9.57
CA GLY A 104 -9.56 4.85 -8.84
C GLY A 104 -9.19 3.37 -8.73
N VAL A 105 -8.01 3.12 -8.22
CA VAL A 105 -7.51 1.77 -7.97
C VAL A 105 -7.40 1.57 -6.46
N THR A 106 -7.97 0.49 -5.96
CA THR A 106 -7.79 0.09 -4.58
C THR A 106 -6.53 -0.76 -4.48
N VAL A 107 -5.58 -0.30 -3.69
CA VAL A 107 -4.31 -1.01 -3.49
C VAL A 107 -4.38 -1.76 -2.18
N HIS A 108 -4.19 -3.07 -2.25
CA HIS A 108 -4.13 -3.94 -1.08
C HIS A 108 -2.71 -4.45 -0.93
N VAL A 109 -2.19 -4.39 0.28
CA VAL A 109 -0.89 -4.95 0.60
C VAL A 109 -0.99 -5.73 1.91
N THR A 110 -0.16 -6.75 2.05
CA THR A 110 -0.11 -7.57 3.25
C THR A 110 1.34 -7.72 3.68
N GLY A 111 1.60 -7.42 4.95
CA GLY A 111 2.91 -7.63 5.55
C GLY A 111 2.83 -8.73 6.59
N HIS A 112 3.90 -9.49 6.73
CA HIS A 112 4.00 -10.57 7.71
C HIS A 112 5.27 -10.45 8.52
N ALA A 113 5.20 -10.90 9.77
CA ALA A 113 6.36 -11.05 10.63
C ALA A 113 6.13 -12.22 11.56
N VAL A 114 7.20 -12.92 11.91
CA VAL A 114 7.11 -14.04 12.86
C VAL A 114 6.89 -13.46 14.25
N LYS A 115 5.85 -13.95 14.95
CA LYS A 115 5.55 -13.49 16.30
C LYS A 115 6.65 -13.97 17.25
N GLU A 116 7.21 -13.05 18.02
CA GLU A 116 8.18 -13.38 19.04
C GLU A 116 7.46 -14.00 20.23
N THR A 117 7.99 -15.13 20.69
CA THR A 117 7.48 -15.83 21.85
C THR A 117 8.58 -15.97 22.89
N PRO A 118 8.25 -15.91 24.21
CA PRO A 118 9.23 -16.05 25.27
C PRO A 118 9.83 -17.47 25.32
#